data_6701de7cb7051eebc24cf56984306594
#
_entry.id   6701de7cb7051eebc24cf56984306594
#
_cell.length_a   1.000
_cell.length_b   1.000
_cell.length_c   1.000
_cell.angle_alpha   90.00
_cell.angle_beta   90.00
_cell.angle_gamma   90.00
#
_symmetry.space_group_name_H-M   'P 1'
#
loop_
_entity.id
_entity.type
_entity.pdbx_description
1 polymer ?
#
loop_
_entity_poly.entity_id
_entity_poly.type
_entity_poly.pdbx_seq_one_letter_code
_entity_poly.pdbx_strand_id
1 'polypeptide(L)' 'KDIILLEDNVTFKSIRFKLLTDKVTFNQKDQTAESKLSSKFESNNTKIISEGFKITNSGNKILFDGKTILILN' A
#
# COMPACT_ATOMS: atom_id res chain seq x y z
N LYS A 1 -18.25 -0.75 -8.54
CA LYS A 1 -18.99 -1.79 -7.86
C LYS A 1 -18.09 -2.63 -7.00
N ASP A 2 -17.40 -3.61 -7.58
CA ASP A 2 -16.43 -4.36 -6.81
C ASP A 2 -15.06 -3.68 -6.75
N ILE A 3 -14.84 -2.72 -7.61
CA ILE A 3 -13.58 -2.00 -7.70
C ILE A 3 -13.78 -0.57 -7.22
N ILE A 4 -12.94 -0.15 -6.30
CA ILE A 4 -12.93 1.22 -5.80
C ILE A 4 -11.59 1.83 -6.14
N LEU A 5 -11.61 2.98 -6.79
CA LEU A 5 -10.41 3.70 -7.14
C LEU A 5 -10.29 4.92 -6.24
N LEU A 6 -9.18 5.02 -5.53
CA LEU A 6 -8.87 6.15 -4.68
C LEU A 6 -7.70 6.90 -5.28
N GLU A 7 -7.83 8.22 -5.39
CA GLU A 7 -6.81 9.07 -6.00
C GLU A 7 -6.51 10.28 -5.15
N ASP A 8 -5.33 10.86 -5.36
CA ASP A 8 -4.90 12.13 -4.74
C ASP A 8 -4.68 12.01 -3.24
N ASN A 9 -3.44 11.78 -2.86
CA ASN A 9 -3.03 11.78 -1.45
C ASN A 9 -3.82 10.78 -0.62
N VAL A 10 -3.80 9.54 -1.08
CA VAL A 10 -4.46 8.47 -0.36
C VAL A 10 -3.65 8.12 0.88
N THR A 11 -4.29 8.14 2.03
CA THR A 11 -3.66 7.76 3.29
C THR A 11 -4.46 6.64 3.92
N PHE A 12 -3.79 5.55 4.21
CA PHE A 12 -4.40 4.42 4.90
C PHE A 12 -3.66 4.20 6.20
N LYS A 13 -4.40 4.21 7.31
CA LYS A 13 -3.81 4.00 8.63
C LYS A 13 -4.36 2.74 9.25
N SER A 14 -3.45 1.95 9.79
CA SER A 14 -3.78 0.75 10.52
C SER A 14 -3.10 0.83 11.89
N ILE A 15 -3.42 -0.09 12.77
CA ILE A 15 -2.76 -0.16 14.07
C ILE A 15 -1.26 -0.42 13.89
N ARG A 16 -0.89 -1.13 12.82
CA ARG A 16 0.48 -1.57 12.63
C ARG A 16 1.29 -0.67 11.72
N PHE A 17 0.63 0.02 10.79
CA PHE A 17 1.38 0.80 9.80
C PHE A 17 0.53 1.91 9.20
N LYS A 18 1.22 2.79 8.51
CA LYS A 18 0.61 3.88 7.77
C LYS A 18 1.07 3.77 6.33
N LEU A 19 0.14 3.86 5.39
CA LEU A 19 0.44 3.80 3.97
C LEU A 19 0.08 5.12 3.32
N LEU A 20 1.00 5.67 2.56
CA LEU A 20 0.81 6.90 1.81
C LEU A 20 1.07 6.63 0.35
N THR A 21 0.12 6.99 -0.50
CA THR A 21 0.26 6.81 -1.93
C THR A 21 -0.67 7.78 -2.64
N ASP A 22 -0.50 7.95 -3.95
CA ASP A 22 -1.34 8.85 -4.72
C ASP A 22 -2.53 8.17 -5.36
N LYS A 23 -2.48 6.86 -5.48
CA LYS A 23 -3.55 6.13 -6.16
C LYS A 23 -3.59 4.68 -5.69
N VAL A 24 -4.78 4.20 -5.37
CA VAL A 24 -4.98 2.83 -4.96
C VAL A 24 -6.21 2.28 -5.66
N THR A 25 -6.10 1.08 -6.19
CA THR A 25 -7.23 0.32 -6.72
C THR A 25 -7.56 -0.77 -5.71
N PHE A 26 -8.75 -0.71 -5.17
CA PHE A 26 -9.21 -1.68 -4.17
C PHE A 26 -10.26 -2.59 -4.79
N ASN A 27 -10.04 -3.89 -4.73
CA ASN A 27 -10.99 -4.88 -5.23
C ASN A 27 -11.69 -5.53 -4.04
N GLN A 28 -12.95 -5.17 -3.83
CA GLN A 28 -13.72 -5.66 -2.70
C GLN A 28 -14.01 -7.16 -2.80
N LYS A 29 -14.17 -7.65 -4.00
CA LYS A 29 -14.47 -9.07 -4.21
C LYS A 29 -13.32 -9.95 -3.77
N ASP A 30 -12.11 -9.58 -4.13
CA ASP A 30 -10.91 -10.35 -3.80
C ASP A 30 -10.26 -9.87 -2.51
N GLN A 31 -10.73 -8.76 -1.96
CA GLN A 31 -10.15 -8.12 -0.79
C GLN A 31 -8.66 -7.83 -1.00
N THR A 32 -8.35 -7.25 -2.16
CA THR A 32 -7.00 -6.87 -2.51
C THR A 32 -6.93 -5.38 -2.76
N ALA A 33 -5.72 -4.83 -2.61
CA ALA A 33 -5.47 -3.44 -2.92
C ALA A 33 -4.13 -3.37 -3.64
N GLU A 34 -4.03 -2.49 -4.63
CA GLU A 34 -2.76 -2.34 -5.34
C GLU A 34 -2.58 -0.93 -5.84
N SER A 35 -1.33 -0.57 -6.02
CA SER A 35 -0.94 0.70 -6.61
C SER A 35 0.28 0.49 -7.47
N LYS A 36 0.33 1.21 -8.59
CA LYS A 36 1.50 1.20 -9.46
C LYS A 36 2.28 2.49 -9.36
N LEU A 37 1.94 3.31 -8.37
CA LEU A 37 2.62 4.58 -8.14
C LEU A 37 3.46 4.50 -6.88
N SER A 38 4.39 5.46 -6.78
CA SER A 38 5.26 5.54 -5.61
C SER A 38 4.45 5.52 -4.32
N SER A 39 4.84 4.69 -3.39
CA SER A 39 4.12 4.48 -2.15
C SER A 39 5.09 4.43 -0.98
N LYS A 40 4.63 4.88 0.17
CA LYS A 40 5.43 4.87 1.38
C LYS A 40 4.69 4.16 2.50
N PHE A 41 5.34 3.15 3.06
CA PHE A 41 4.85 2.45 4.24
C PHE A 41 5.66 2.90 5.43
N GLU A 42 4.98 3.26 6.51
CA GLU A 42 5.63 3.65 7.75
C GLU A 42 5.10 2.78 8.89
N SER A 43 6.02 2.24 9.65
CA SER A 43 5.73 1.47 10.85
C SER A 43 6.60 2.04 11.95
N ASN A 44 6.55 1.47 13.16
CA ASN A 44 7.25 2.07 14.31
C ASN A 44 8.71 2.42 14.06
N ASN A 45 9.46 1.48 13.51
CA ASN A 45 10.90 1.69 13.30
C ASN A 45 11.32 1.44 11.87
N THR A 46 10.35 1.39 10.97
CA THR A 46 10.63 0.98 9.60
C THR A 46 9.91 1.88 8.61
N LYS A 47 10.60 2.24 7.54
CA LYS A 47 10.03 2.93 6.41
C LYS A 47 10.33 2.13 5.16
N ILE A 48 9.33 1.95 4.32
CA ILE A 48 9.51 1.28 3.04
C ILE A 48 8.97 2.19 1.95
N ILE A 49 9.81 2.49 0.97
CA ILE A 49 9.43 3.29 -0.17
C ILE A 49 9.49 2.38 -1.39
N SER A 50 8.41 2.29 -2.13
CA SER A 50 8.31 1.38 -3.26
C SER A 50 7.67 2.07 -4.44
N GLU A 51 7.95 1.59 -5.65
CA GLU A 51 7.31 2.10 -6.86
C GLU A 51 5.90 1.59 -7.04
N GLY A 52 5.52 0.60 -6.28
CA GLY A 52 4.17 0.06 -6.30
C GLY A 52 4.03 -1.00 -5.24
N PHE A 53 2.81 -1.47 -5.04
CA PHE A 53 2.55 -2.52 -4.05
C PHE A 53 1.26 -3.25 -4.37
N LYS A 54 1.11 -4.41 -3.73
CA LYS A 54 -0.11 -5.18 -3.80
C LYS A 54 -0.35 -5.81 -2.44
N ILE A 55 -1.53 -5.62 -1.90
CA ILE A 55 -1.95 -6.20 -0.63
C ILE A 55 -2.97 -7.28 -0.92
N THR A 56 -2.74 -8.48 -0.43
CA THR A 56 -3.62 -9.62 -0.66
C THR A 56 -4.00 -10.28 0.66
N ASN A 57 -4.88 -11.28 0.59
CA ASN A 57 -5.33 -12.04 1.76
C ASN A 57 -5.90 -11.14 2.85
N SER A 58 -6.75 -10.20 2.45
CA SER A 58 -7.40 -9.29 3.40
C SER A 58 -6.40 -8.51 4.26
N GLY A 59 -5.25 -8.18 3.67
CA GLY A 59 -4.23 -7.40 4.36
C GLY A 59 -3.14 -8.21 5.01
N ASN A 60 -3.18 -9.53 4.89
CA ASN A 60 -2.18 -10.38 5.54
C ASN A 60 -0.89 -10.52 4.75
N LYS A 61 -0.91 -10.15 3.48
CA LYS A 61 0.28 -10.28 2.63
C LYS A 61 0.47 -9.01 1.83
N ILE A 62 1.68 -8.47 1.86
CA ILE A 62 2.03 -7.27 1.13
C ILE A 62 3.20 -7.57 0.21
N LEU A 63 3.05 -7.26 -1.06
CA LEU A 63 4.09 -7.42 -2.07
C LEU A 63 4.46 -6.05 -2.60
N PHE A 64 5.74 -5.80 -2.77
CA PHE A 64 6.24 -4.54 -3.31
C PHE A 64 6.72 -4.76 -4.73
N ASP A 65 6.33 -3.85 -5.63
CA ASP A 65 6.73 -3.90 -7.03
C ASP A 65 7.78 -2.85 -7.32
N GLY A 66 8.68 -3.21 -8.23
CA GLY A 66 9.69 -2.29 -8.70
C GLY A 66 10.75 -2.02 -7.66
N LYS A 67 11.38 -0.87 -7.78
CA LYS A 67 12.45 -0.49 -6.88
C LYS A 67 11.90 -0.26 -5.49
N THR A 68 12.45 -0.93 -4.50
CA THR A 68 11.97 -0.85 -3.13
C THR A 68 13.12 -0.54 -2.21
N ILE A 69 12.94 0.47 -1.35
CA ILE A 69 13.96 0.90 -0.41
C ILE A 69 13.42 0.68 1.00
N LEU A 70 14.20 -0.01 1.81
CA LEU A 70 13.88 -0.27 3.20
C LEU A 70 14.77 0.58 4.08
N ILE A 71 14.17 1.36 4.95
CA ILE A 71 14.90 2.21 5.88
C ILE A 71 14.55 1.78 7.30
N LEU A 72 15.57 1.45 8.07
CA LEU A 72 15.41 1.07 9.47
C LEU A 72 15.92 2.20 10.36
N ASN A 73 15.15 2.53 11.35
CA ASN A 73 15.53 3.54 12.32
C ASN A 73 16.13 2.92 13.58
#